data_55189af1e5deeac8c019037e2d599f04
#
_entry.id   55189af1e5deeac8c019037e2d599f04
#
_cell.length_a   1.000
_cell.length_b   1.000
_cell.length_c   1.000
_cell.angle_alpha   90.00
_cell.angle_beta   90.00
_cell.angle_gamma   90.00
#
_symmetry.space_group_name_H-M   'P 1'
#
loop_
_entity.id
_entity.type
_entity.pdbx_description
1 polymer ?
#
loop_
_entity_poly.entity_id
_entity_poly.type
_entity_poly.pdbx_seq_one_letter_code
_entity_poly.pdbx_strand_id
1 'polypeptide(L)'
;MKKLFLFFIDGIGLAPASENNPISGLFSGLTEGFGLKFTDKPLFFKDSVLCPLDACLGIKGEPQSATGQSTIFTGENAPALLGYHLPAFPNEELVKLIAEKSIMKVLAERGVSVTSANMYSHRFFEERRQSEKNRFPVSTLTIEASGTPFRMIEEYRSGLAVFADITGELIRKRGYEIDEIEPEEAGRRIHGIMKDWQFVFFEYFMTDHYGHKRKKEELIRSIEVLDRFASAVASGLDLEEEAMLIVSDHGNAEDMTTGGHTGNFVPGLLVGGGLEMRESFSRSKSLTDIYNFFLEYYKN
;
A
#
# COMPACT_ATOMS: atom_id res chain seq x y z
N MET A 1 -5.36 -20.93 -8.82
CA MET A 1 -4.17 -20.12 -9.22
C MET A 1 -4.06 -18.97 -8.24
N LYS A 2 -2.95 -18.89 -7.54
CA LYS A 2 -2.74 -17.90 -6.47
C LYS A 2 -2.86 -16.47 -6.98
N LYS A 3 -3.60 -15.62 -6.27
CA LYS A 3 -3.79 -14.20 -6.56
C LYS A 3 -3.53 -13.37 -5.32
N LEU A 4 -2.89 -12.23 -5.48
CA LEU A 4 -2.57 -11.32 -4.38
C LEU A 4 -2.95 -9.89 -4.74
N PHE A 5 -3.73 -9.27 -3.87
CA PHE A 5 -4.00 -7.84 -3.86
C PHE A 5 -3.07 -7.16 -2.87
N LEU A 6 -2.13 -6.36 -3.35
CA LEU A 6 -1.29 -5.50 -2.52
C LEU A 6 -1.99 -4.16 -2.32
N PHE A 7 -2.46 -3.95 -1.11
CA PHE A 7 -3.03 -2.69 -0.65
C PHE A 7 -1.96 -1.90 0.13
N PHE A 8 -1.24 -1.05 -0.55
CA PHE A 8 -0.26 -0.17 0.06
C PHE A 8 -0.92 1.10 0.59
N ILE A 9 -0.67 1.41 1.86
CA ILE A 9 -1.23 2.59 2.53
C ILE A 9 -0.08 3.41 3.10
N ASP A 10 0.11 4.61 2.59
CA ASP A 10 1.16 5.53 3.02
C ASP A 10 0.90 6.09 4.43
N GLY A 11 1.91 6.06 5.28
CA GLY A 11 1.90 6.77 6.56
C GLY A 11 1.04 6.16 7.67
N ILE A 12 1.06 4.83 7.85
CA ILE A 12 0.38 4.14 8.95
C ILE A 12 1.36 3.39 9.84
N GLY A 13 1.40 3.73 11.13
CA GLY A 13 2.17 3.03 12.15
C GLY A 13 1.30 2.27 13.16
N LEU A 14 1.94 1.42 13.95
CA LEU A 14 1.33 0.67 15.05
C LEU A 14 1.66 1.35 16.38
N ALA A 15 0.67 1.99 17.00
CA ALA A 15 0.83 2.64 18.30
C ALA A 15 -0.28 2.23 19.29
N PRO A 16 -0.08 2.42 20.60
CA PRO A 16 -1.15 2.21 21.57
C PRO A 16 -2.40 3.02 21.25
N ALA A 17 -3.57 2.47 21.59
CA ALA A 17 -4.82 3.20 21.45
C ALA A 17 -4.80 4.45 22.35
N SER A 18 -5.11 5.60 21.79
CA SER A 18 -5.19 6.88 22.48
C SER A 18 -6.11 7.85 21.72
N GLU A 19 -6.45 8.98 22.33
CA GLU A 19 -7.18 10.04 21.64
C GLU A 19 -6.42 10.67 20.47
N ASN A 20 -5.09 10.52 20.45
CA ASN A 20 -4.21 11.02 19.40
C ASN A 20 -3.88 9.95 18.34
N ASN A 21 -4.35 8.72 18.51
CA ASN A 21 -4.24 7.63 17.55
C ASN A 21 -5.62 7.27 16.97
N PRO A 22 -6.10 8.00 15.97
CA PRO A 22 -7.41 7.73 15.38
C PRO A 22 -7.48 6.43 14.59
N ILE A 23 -6.32 5.89 14.16
CA ILE A 23 -6.28 4.66 13.35
C ILE A 23 -6.24 3.37 14.18
N SER A 24 -6.22 3.44 15.51
CA SER A 24 -6.09 2.25 16.38
C SER A 24 -7.18 1.20 16.18
N GLY A 25 -8.36 1.59 15.69
CA GLY A 25 -9.48 0.69 15.36
C GLY A 25 -9.54 0.25 13.91
N LEU A 26 -8.68 0.80 13.04
CA LEU A 26 -8.68 0.49 11.61
C LEU A 26 -8.46 -1.02 11.39
N PHE A 27 -9.25 -1.60 10.47
CA PHE A 27 -9.27 -3.03 10.14
C PHE A 27 -9.62 -3.96 11.30
N SER A 28 -10.38 -3.46 12.30
CA SER A 28 -10.87 -4.30 13.41
C SER A 28 -11.72 -5.47 12.92
N GLY A 29 -12.48 -5.32 11.83
CA GLY A 29 -13.21 -6.41 11.19
C GLY A 29 -12.32 -7.53 10.65
N LEU A 30 -11.09 -7.20 10.24
CA LEU A 30 -10.11 -8.16 9.69
C LEU A 30 -9.20 -8.76 10.78
N THR A 31 -9.26 -8.25 12.00
CA THR A 31 -8.39 -8.58 13.12
C THR A 31 -9.17 -8.93 14.39
N GLU A 32 -10.39 -9.46 14.25
CA GLU A 32 -11.26 -9.90 15.35
C GLU A 32 -11.39 -8.88 16.49
N GLY A 33 -11.48 -7.58 16.13
CA GLY A 33 -11.63 -6.47 17.08
C GLY A 33 -10.31 -5.88 17.59
N PHE A 34 -9.15 -6.44 17.21
CA PHE A 34 -7.85 -5.87 17.63
C PHE A 34 -7.57 -4.51 16.99
N GLY A 35 -7.77 -4.36 15.67
CA GLY A 35 -7.40 -3.17 14.90
C GLY A 35 -5.89 -3.00 14.74
N LEU A 36 -5.45 -1.81 14.30
CA LEU A 36 -4.04 -1.47 14.11
C LEU A 36 -3.46 -0.81 15.39
N LYS A 37 -3.29 -1.60 16.43
CA LYS A 37 -2.65 -1.18 17.68
C LYS A 37 -1.23 -1.71 17.77
N PHE A 38 -0.47 -1.16 18.72
CA PHE A 38 0.88 -1.61 19.01
C PHE A 38 0.92 -3.11 19.29
N THR A 39 1.84 -3.79 18.64
CA THR A 39 2.28 -5.14 18.94
C THR A 39 3.78 -5.25 18.64
N ASP A 40 4.50 -6.07 19.39
CA ASP A 40 5.93 -6.38 19.20
C ASP A 40 6.15 -7.78 18.59
N LYS A 41 5.07 -8.47 18.28
CA LYS A 41 5.09 -9.83 17.74
C LYS A 41 3.92 -10.06 16.78
N PRO A 42 4.02 -11.05 15.87
CA PRO A 42 2.92 -11.43 15.01
C PRO A 42 1.68 -11.88 15.82
N LEU A 43 0.51 -11.45 15.37
CA LEU A 43 -0.79 -11.82 15.93
C LEU A 43 -1.59 -12.56 14.87
N PHE A 44 -1.97 -13.79 15.17
CA PHE A 44 -2.83 -14.59 14.32
C PHE A 44 -4.29 -14.39 14.68
N PHE A 45 -5.13 -14.26 13.68
CA PHE A 45 -6.59 -14.27 13.73
C PHE A 45 -7.09 -15.40 12.85
N LYS A 46 -8.40 -15.62 12.83
CA LYS A 46 -9.00 -16.73 12.08
C LYS A 46 -8.51 -16.78 10.62
N ASP A 47 -8.61 -15.67 9.90
CA ASP A 47 -8.34 -15.58 8.47
C ASP A 47 -7.23 -14.59 8.12
N SER A 48 -6.51 -14.07 9.13
CA SER A 48 -5.45 -13.09 8.91
C SER A 48 -4.29 -13.23 9.90
N VAL A 49 -3.16 -12.57 9.58
CA VAL A 49 -2.02 -12.38 10.49
C VAL A 49 -1.51 -10.95 10.38
N LEU A 50 -1.33 -10.29 11.53
CA LEU A 50 -0.73 -8.95 11.64
C LEU A 50 0.70 -9.08 12.11
N CYS A 51 1.66 -8.60 11.32
CA CYS A 51 3.08 -8.54 11.64
C CYS A 51 3.52 -7.09 11.88
N PRO A 52 4.21 -6.79 12.98
CA PRO A 52 4.89 -5.51 13.14
C PRO A 52 6.17 -5.52 12.29
N LEU A 53 6.29 -4.58 11.34
CA LEU A 53 7.43 -4.48 10.45
C LEU A 53 8.29 -3.26 10.82
N ASP A 54 9.62 -3.46 10.92
CA ASP A 54 10.57 -2.37 11.11
C ASP A 54 10.72 -1.57 9.80
N ALA A 55 10.35 -0.29 9.86
CA ALA A 55 10.54 0.68 8.78
C ALA A 55 11.80 1.53 8.96
N CYS A 56 12.41 1.54 10.15
CA CYS A 56 13.68 2.25 10.43
C CYS A 56 14.87 1.56 9.77
N LEU A 57 14.81 0.23 9.57
CA LEU A 57 15.79 -0.56 8.82
C LEU A 57 17.23 -0.40 9.32
N GLY A 58 17.38 -0.11 10.62
CA GLY A 58 18.68 0.09 11.29
C GLY A 58 19.38 1.41 10.94
N ILE A 59 18.75 2.33 10.23
CA ILE A 59 19.31 3.63 9.84
C ILE A 59 18.76 4.73 10.74
N LYS A 60 19.63 5.64 11.19
CA LYS A 60 19.25 6.75 12.05
C LYS A 60 18.36 7.75 11.32
N GLY A 61 17.32 8.22 11.98
CA GLY A 61 16.35 9.18 11.48
C GLY A 61 14.95 8.58 11.39
N GLU A 62 13.98 9.39 11.01
CA GLU A 62 12.62 8.95 10.80
C GLU A 62 12.49 8.28 9.43
N PRO A 63 11.79 7.13 9.34
CA PRO A 63 11.49 6.49 8.07
C PRO A 63 10.80 7.47 7.09
N GLN A 64 11.07 7.30 5.79
CA GLN A 64 10.61 8.23 4.76
C GLN A 64 10.10 7.48 3.52
N SER A 65 9.12 8.08 2.82
CA SER A 65 8.39 7.44 1.72
C SER A 65 9.29 6.92 0.60
N ALA A 66 10.23 7.72 0.08
CA ALA A 66 11.05 7.27 -1.06
C ALA A 66 11.88 6.03 -0.71
N THR A 67 12.48 5.98 0.49
CA THR A 67 13.28 4.83 0.92
C THR A 67 12.42 3.67 1.41
N GLY A 68 11.35 3.92 2.16
CA GLY A 68 10.43 2.87 2.64
C GLY A 68 9.75 2.14 1.50
N GLN A 69 9.15 2.88 0.56
CA GLN A 69 8.51 2.31 -0.64
C GLN A 69 9.53 1.57 -1.52
N SER A 70 10.71 2.16 -1.77
CA SER A 70 11.76 1.47 -2.52
C SER A 70 12.16 0.15 -1.87
N THR A 71 12.23 0.10 -0.53
CA THR A 71 12.54 -1.14 0.19
C THR A 71 11.44 -2.19 -0.01
N ILE A 72 10.16 -1.82 0.14
CA ILE A 72 9.03 -2.73 -0.08
C ILE A 72 9.05 -3.32 -1.49
N PHE A 73 9.27 -2.46 -2.50
CA PHE A 73 9.14 -2.87 -3.89
C PHE A 73 10.40 -3.50 -4.49
N THR A 74 11.56 -3.40 -3.85
CA THR A 74 12.82 -3.96 -4.38
C THR A 74 13.49 -5.00 -3.48
N GLY A 75 13.08 -5.08 -2.21
CA GLY A 75 13.70 -5.94 -1.20
C GLY A 75 15.07 -5.46 -0.70
N GLU A 76 15.59 -4.38 -1.29
CA GLU A 76 16.84 -3.79 -0.84
C GLU A 76 16.61 -2.85 0.35
N ASN A 77 17.54 -2.83 1.29
CA ASN A 77 17.49 -1.84 2.37
C ASN A 77 17.90 -0.47 1.80
N ALA A 78 16.93 0.24 1.20
CA ALA A 78 17.18 1.49 0.48
C ALA A 78 17.78 2.60 1.35
N PRO A 79 17.37 2.83 2.61
CA PRO A 79 18.04 3.81 3.45
C PRO A 79 19.48 3.39 3.82
N ALA A 80 19.80 2.11 3.93
CA ALA A 80 21.18 1.66 4.14
C ALA A 80 22.04 1.89 2.88
N LEU A 81 21.48 1.68 1.69
CA LEU A 81 22.16 1.97 0.42
C LEU A 81 22.54 3.45 0.32
N LEU A 82 21.65 4.36 0.72
CA LEU A 82 21.89 5.81 0.67
C LEU A 82 22.65 6.35 1.90
N GLY A 83 22.65 5.65 3.04
CA GLY A 83 23.14 6.13 4.33
C GLY A 83 22.17 7.04 5.09
N TYR A 84 20.95 7.26 4.58
CA TYR A 84 19.91 8.09 5.19
C TYR A 84 18.50 7.76 4.65
N HIS A 85 17.46 8.21 5.36
CA HIS A 85 16.09 8.15 4.90
C HIS A 85 15.75 9.31 3.95
N LEU A 86 15.36 8.98 2.72
CA LEU A 86 15.03 9.96 1.66
C LEU A 86 13.53 10.22 1.61
N PRO A 87 13.06 11.49 1.75
CA PRO A 87 11.64 11.82 1.70
C PRO A 87 11.08 11.92 0.27
N ALA A 88 9.77 11.76 0.16
CA ALA A 88 8.91 12.06 -0.97
C ALA A 88 9.26 11.33 -2.28
N PHE A 89 10.30 11.72 -3.00
CA PHE A 89 10.62 11.19 -4.33
C PHE A 89 11.98 10.51 -4.38
N PRO A 90 12.11 9.40 -5.11
CA PRO A 90 13.38 8.70 -5.27
C PRO A 90 14.41 9.59 -6.00
N ASN A 91 15.67 9.46 -5.61
CA ASN A 91 16.82 10.01 -6.34
C ASN A 91 17.20 9.08 -7.50
N GLU A 92 18.22 9.46 -8.28
CA GLU A 92 18.68 8.70 -9.45
C GLU A 92 19.10 7.26 -9.11
N GLU A 93 19.68 7.05 -7.93
CA GLU A 93 20.11 5.73 -7.47
C GLU A 93 18.92 4.81 -7.20
N LEU A 94 17.91 5.30 -6.49
CA LEU A 94 16.67 4.55 -6.27
C LEU A 94 15.86 4.36 -7.55
N VAL A 95 15.84 5.34 -8.47
CA VAL A 95 15.20 5.17 -9.79
C VAL A 95 15.81 3.99 -10.55
N LYS A 96 17.15 3.88 -10.58
CA LYS A 96 17.84 2.74 -11.21
C LYS A 96 17.52 1.43 -10.52
N LEU A 97 17.55 1.42 -9.19
CA LEU A 97 17.22 0.23 -8.39
C LEU A 97 15.80 -0.26 -8.68
N ILE A 98 14.81 0.65 -8.71
CA ILE A 98 13.41 0.31 -9.02
C ILE A 98 13.28 -0.23 -10.44
N ALA A 99 13.91 0.42 -11.43
CA ALA A 99 13.88 -0.01 -12.81
C ALA A 99 14.50 -1.42 -13.02
N GLU A 100 15.45 -1.80 -12.19
CA GLU A 100 16.11 -3.10 -12.26
C GLU A 100 15.39 -4.20 -11.47
N LYS A 101 14.94 -3.88 -10.24
CA LYS A 101 14.52 -4.88 -9.23
C LYS A 101 13.08 -4.77 -8.77
N SER A 102 12.27 -3.88 -9.35
CA SER A 102 10.87 -3.73 -8.93
C SER A 102 10.13 -5.07 -8.95
N ILE A 103 9.41 -5.37 -7.86
CA ILE A 103 8.69 -6.65 -7.72
C ILE A 103 7.69 -6.87 -8.85
N MET A 104 7.00 -5.83 -9.32
CA MET A 104 6.07 -5.98 -10.44
C MET A 104 6.79 -6.41 -11.72
N LYS A 105 7.97 -5.85 -11.99
CA LYS A 105 8.81 -6.28 -13.11
C LYS A 105 9.26 -7.75 -12.94
N VAL A 106 9.80 -8.08 -11.78
CA VAL A 106 10.35 -9.43 -11.53
C VAL A 106 9.24 -10.49 -11.58
N LEU A 107 8.06 -10.19 -11.08
CA LEU A 107 6.91 -11.10 -11.20
C LEU A 107 6.45 -11.24 -12.66
N ALA A 108 6.38 -10.15 -13.42
CA ALA A 108 6.04 -10.18 -14.85
C ALA A 108 7.04 -11.02 -15.66
N GLU A 109 8.35 -10.86 -15.40
CA GLU A 109 9.42 -11.66 -16.03
C GLU A 109 9.33 -13.16 -15.68
N ARG A 110 8.70 -13.50 -14.55
CA ARG A 110 8.39 -14.89 -14.14
C ARG A 110 7.06 -15.42 -14.69
N GLY A 111 6.35 -14.63 -15.50
CA GLY A 111 5.08 -15.03 -16.11
C GLY A 111 3.86 -14.81 -15.21
N VAL A 112 3.99 -14.10 -14.08
CA VAL A 112 2.86 -13.67 -13.27
C VAL A 112 2.21 -12.45 -13.93
N SER A 113 0.90 -12.48 -14.14
CA SER A 113 0.19 -11.32 -14.66
C SER A 113 0.06 -10.24 -13.58
N VAL A 114 0.65 -9.05 -13.82
CA VAL A 114 0.72 -7.95 -12.85
C VAL A 114 0.01 -6.70 -13.36
N THR A 115 -0.67 -5.97 -12.48
CA THR A 115 -1.30 -4.68 -12.80
C THR A 115 -1.42 -3.79 -11.58
N SER A 116 -1.61 -2.48 -11.81
CA SER A 116 -2.11 -1.56 -10.77
C SER A 116 -3.58 -1.27 -10.97
N ALA A 117 -4.34 -1.17 -9.88
CA ALA A 117 -5.73 -0.75 -9.89
C ALA A 117 -5.89 0.78 -9.82
N ASN A 118 -4.80 1.53 -9.52
CA ASN A 118 -4.86 2.98 -9.44
C ASN A 118 -5.20 3.62 -10.79
N MET A 119 -6.21 4.49 -10.80
CA MET A 119 -6.48 5.37 -11.93
C MET A 119 -5.51 6.55 -11.94
N TYR A 120 -4.92 6.81 -13.08
CA TYR A 120 -4.12 7.99 -13.36
C TYR A 120 -4.86 8.96 -14.31
N SER A 121 -4.42 10.22 -14.37
CA SER A 121 -4.89 11.20 -15.33
C SER A 121 -3.76 11.66 -16.25
N HIS A 122 -4.08 12.08 -17.48
CA HIS A 122 -3.10 12.68 -18.38
C HIS A 122 -2.42 13.89 -17.75
N ARG A 123 -3.20 14.71 -17.05
CA ARG A 123 -2.70 15.88 -16.33
C ARG A 123 -1.63 15.53 -15.28
N PHE A 124 -1.76 14.38 -14.57
CA PHE A 124 -0.73 13.92 -13.63
C PHE A 124 0.63 13.75 -14.33
N PHE A 125 0.65 13.08 -15.48
CA PHE A 125 1.89 12.85 -16.24
C PHE A 125 2.43 14.15 -16.84
N GLU A 126 1.58 15.03 -17.35
CA GLU A 126 1.97 16.34 -17.89
C GLU A 126 2.60 17.23 -16.83
N GLU A 127 1.95 17.40 -15.68
CA GLU A 127 2.45 18.19 -14.56
C GLU A 127 3.79 17.66 -14.03
N ARG A 128 3.98 16.33 -13.99
CA ARG A 128 5.23 15.72 -13.56
C ARG A 128 6.36 15.91 -14.55
N ARG A 129 6.09 15.77 -15.84
CA ARG A 129 7.10 16.00 -16.91
C ARG A 129 7.49 17.48 -17.03
N GLN A 130 6.57 18.39 -16.78
CA GLN A 130 6.81 19.85 -16.83
C GLN A 130 7.45 20.38 -15.55
N SER A 131 7.41 19.64 -14.44
CA SER A 131 8.08 20.05 -13.21
C SER A 131 9.60 20.09 -13.44
N GLU A 132 10.28 21.10 -12.91
CA GLU A 132 11.75 21.25 -13.00
C GLU A 132 12.51 20.00 -12.52
N LYS A 133 11.86 19.15 -11.72
CA LYS A 133 12.43 17.94 -11.13
C LYS A 133 12.08 16.66 -11.90
N ASN A 134 11.11 16.68 -12.81
CA ASN A 134 10.63 15.52 -13.59
C ASN A 134 10.60 14.21 -12.74
N ARG A 135 10.02 14.28 -11.55
CA ARG A 135 10.06 13.18 -10.57
C ARG A 135 8.73 12.49 -10.47
N PHE A 136 8.76 11.17 -10.58
CA PHE A 136 7.61 10.29 -10.30
C PHE A 136 7.74 9.62 -8.93
N PRO A 137 6.62 9.34 -8.22
CA PRO A 137 6.61 8.51 -7.02
C PRO A 137 7.18 7.12 -7.28
N VAL A 138 7.65 6.46 -6.23
CA VAL A 138 8.16 5.08 -6.30
C VAL A 138 7.12 4.12 -6.86
N SER A 139 5.86 4.25 -6.43
CA SER A 139 4.74 3.44 -6.93
C SER A 139 4.54 3.57 -8.44
N THR A 140 4.58 4.80 -8.98
CA THR A 140 4.49 5.05 -10.43
C THR A 140 5.64 4.40 -11.19
N LEU A 141 6.88 4.56 -10.69
CA LEU A 141 8.07 3.93 -11.30
C LEU A 141 8.02 2.40 -11.24
N THR A 142 7.46 1.84 -10.16
CA THR A 142 7.26 0.40 -10.00
C THR A 142 6.31 -0.17 -11.06
N ILE A 143 5.21 0.55 -11.35
CA ILE A 143 4.27 0.18 -12.41
C ILE A 143 4.95 0.31 -13.78
N GLU A 144 5.63 1.43 -14.04
CA GLU A 144 6.33 1.67 -15.30
C GLU A 144 7.38 0.59 -15.58
N ALA A 145 8.17 0.19 -14.58
CA ALA A 145 9.19 -0.84 -14.69
C ALA A 145 8.64 -2.22 -15.09
N SER A 146 7.37 -2.51 -14.78
CA SER A 146 6.71 -3.77 -15.16
C SER A 146 6.31 -3.83 -16.63
N GLY A 147 6.28 -2.69 -17.32
CA GLY A 147 5.73 -2.57 -18.67
C GLY A 147 4.20 -2.67 -18.75
N THR A 148 3.52 -2.77 -17.61
CA THR A 148 2.06 -2.81 -17.57
C THR A 148 1.48 -1.41 -17.86
N PRO A 149 0.44 -1.29 -18.71
CA PRO A 149 -0.18 0.00 -18.96
C PRO A 149 -0.82 0.60 -17.71
N PHE A 150 -0.71 1.92 -17.56
CA PHE A 150 -1.45 2.64 -16.55
C PHE A 150 -2.93 2.63 -16.83
N ARG A 151 -3.75 2.45 -15.81
CA ARG A 151 -5.20 2.61 -15.92
C ARG A 151 -5.54 4.08 -15.88
N MET A 152 -6.38 4.51 -16.84
CA MET A 152 -6.75 5.91 -17.02
C MET A 152 -8.23 6.11 -16.65
N ILE A 153 -8.78 7.26 -16.99
CA ILE A 153 -10.16 7.61 -16.66
C ILE A 153 -11.19 6.69 -17.35
N GLU A 154 -10.84 6.16 -18.51
CA GLU A 154 -11.67 5.22 -19.27
C GLU A 154 -11.84 3.90 -18.54
N GLU A 155 -10.76 3.38 -17.94
CA GLU A 155 -10.81 2.18 -17.10
C GLU A 155 -11.62 2.44 -15.82
N TYR A 156 -11.52 3.64 -15.22
CA TYR A 156 -12.36 3.99 -14.08
C TYR A 156 -13.85 3.99 -14.43
N ARG A 157 -14.23 4.60 -15.56
CA ARG A 157 -15.61 4.63 -16.06
C ARG A 157 -16.15 3.24 -16.39
N SER A 158 -15.28 2.34 -16.81
CA SER A 158 -15.61 0.94 -17.13
C SER A 158 -15.58 0.02 -15.90
N GLY A 159 -15.35 0.55 -14.67
CA GLY A 159 -15.27 -0.25 -13.45
C GLY A 159 -13.98 -1.07 -13.30
N LEU A 160 -12.95 -0.76 -14.08
CA LEU A 160 -11.67 -1.47 -14.12
C LEU A 160 -10.52 -0.69 -13.43
N ALA A 161 -10.84 0.38 -12.72
CA ALA A 161 -9.86 1.15 -11.93
C ALA A 161 -10.51 1.76 -10.69
N VAL A 162 -9.67 2.12 -9.72
CA VAL A 162 -10.05 2.82 -8.49
C VAL A 162 -9.18 4.07 -8.39
N PHE A 163 -9.75 5.22 -8.00
CA PHE A 163 -8.94 6.41 -7.78
C PHE A 163 -8.25 6.35 -6.41
N ALA A 164 -7.18 7.12 -6.22
CA ALA A 164 -6.32 7.08 -5.04
C ALA A 164 -7.03 7.40 -3.71
N ASP A 165 -8.19 8.06 -3.72
CA ASP A 165 -9.05 8.28 -2.54
C ASP A 165 -10.17 7.25 -2.40
N ILE A 166 -10.15 6.18 -3.21
CA ILE A 166 -11.13 5.10 -3.29
C ILE A 166 -12.46 5.54 -3.91
N THR A 167 -13.04 6.64 -3.45
CA THR A 167 -14.38 7.11 -3.84
C THR A 167 -14.42 7.90 -5.14
N GLY A 168 -13.30 8.50 -5.56
CA GLY A 168 -13.24 9.42 -6.70
C GLY A 168 -13.66 10.86 -6.39
N GLU A 169 -13.96 11.18 -5.12
CA GLU A 169 -14.35 12.53 -4.70
C GLU A 169 -13.30 13.58 -5.09
N LEU A 170 -12.01 13.29 -4.84
CA LEU A 170 -10.92 14.23 -5.10
C LEU A 170 -10.73 14.55 -6.58
N ILE A 171 -10.81 13.54 -7.44
CA ILE A 171 -10.63 13.75 -8.88
C ILE A 171 -11.85 14.48 -9.47
N ARG A 172 -13.05 14.21 -8.97
CA ARG A 172 -14.25 14.95 -9.33
C ARG A 172 -14.17 16.42 -8.89
N LYS A 173 -13.68 16.70 -7.68
CA LYS A 173 -13.41 18.08 -7.21
C LYS A 173 -12.38 18.82 -8.07
N ARG A 174 -11.52 18.10 -8.80
CA ARG A 174 -10.59 18.65 -9.80
C ARG A 174 -11.21 18.90 -11.18
N GLY A 175 -12.53 18.70 -11.31
CA GLY A 175 -13.30 19.01 -12.53
C GLY A 175 -13.39 17.86 -13.53
N TYR A 176 -13.04 16.64 -13.15
CA TYR A 176 -13.24 15.47 -13.99
C TYR A 176 -14.69 14.98 -13.89
N GLU A 177 -15.29 14.69 -15.04
CA GLU A 177 -16.64 14.12 -15.14
C GLU A 177 -16.59 12.62 -14.89
N ILE A 178 -16.66 12.23 -13.63
CA ILE A 178 -16.78 10.86 -13.16
C ILE A 178 -17.79 10.77 -12.03
N ASP A 179 -18.35 9.59 -11.83
CA ASP A 179 -19.21 9.29 -10.70
C ASP A 179 -18.34 9.01 -9.44
N GLU A 180 -18.78 9.50 -8.30
CA GLU A 180 -18.31 9.01 -7.02
C GLU A 180 -18.87 7.62 -6.78
N ILE A 181 -18.07 6.75 -6.20
CA ILE A 181 -18.46 5.38 -5.87
C ILE A 181 -18.36 5.12 -4.38
N GLU A 182 -19.18 4.22 -3.88
CA GLU A 182 -19.07 3.74 -2.51
C GLU A 182 -17.82 2.86 -2.36
N PRO A 183 -17.19 2.83 -1.17
CA PRO A 183 -16.01 1.99 -0.91
C PRO A 183 -16.23 0.51 -1.24
N GLU A 184 -17.43 -0.01 -1.01
CA GLU A 184 -17.79 -1.39 -1.36
C GLU A 184 -17.80 -1.63 -2.87
N GLU A 185 -18.21 -0.63 -3.66
CA GLU A 185 -18.12 -0.71 -5.11
C GLU A 185 -16.66 -0.74 -5.58
N ALA A 186 -15.81 0.09 -4.96
CA ALA A 186 -14.37 0.04 -5.22
C ALA A 186 -13.78 -1.35 -4.89
N GLY A 187 -14.20 -1.98 -3.79
CA GLY A 187 -13.83 -3.35 -3.44
C GLY A 187 -14.27 -4.37 -4.50
N ARG A 188 -15.51 -4.27 -5.02
CA ARG A 188 -15.98 -5.12 -6.13
C ARG A 188 -15.16 -4.93 -7.41
N ARG A 189 -14.71 -3.70 -7.71
CA ARG A 189 -13.80 -3.44 -8.85
C ARG A 189 -12.47 -4.15 -8.70
N ILE A 190 -11.89 -4.18 -7.48
CA ILE A 190 -10.67 -4.95 -7.22
C ILE A 190 -10.89 -6.43 -7.56
N HIS A 191 -12.00 -7.04 -7.12
CA HIS A 191 -12.32 -8.41 -7.51
C HIS A 191 -12.49 -8.60 -9.03
N GLY A 192 -13.11 -7.63 -9.70
CA GLY A 192 -13.21 -7.63 -11.16
C GLY A 192 -11.82 -7.68 -11.81
N ILE A 193 -10.88 -6.85 -11.33
CA ILE A 193 -9.50 -6.81 -11.82
C ILE A 193 -8.76 -8.10 -11.49
N MET A 194 -8.91 -8.64 -10.27
CA MET A 194 -8.28 -9.89 -9.85
C MET A 194 -8.74 -11.12 -10.64
N LYS A 195 -9.87 -11.08 -11.39
CA LYS A 195 -10.25 -12.19 -12.27
C LYS A 195 -9.20 -12.45 -13.35
N ASP A 196 -8.62 -11.39 -13.90
CA ASP A 196 -7.71 -11.44 -15.04
C ASP A 196 -6.23 -11.29 -14.64
N TRP A 197 -5.96 -10.83 -13.41
CA TRP A 197 -4.63 -10.51 -12.94
C TRP A 197 -4.29 -11.25 -11.65
N GLN A 198 -3.08 -11.79 -11.58
CA GLN A 198 -2.59 -12.53 -10.42
C GLN A 198 -2.07 -11.61 -9.32
N PHE A 199 -1.34 -10.56 -9.68
CA PHE A 199 -0.85 -9.54 -8.75
C PHE A 199 -1.50 -8.20 -9.09
N VAL A 200 -2.28 -7.67 -8.16
CA VAL A 200 -2.95 -6.37 -8.29
C VAL A 200 -2.42 -5.43 -7.21
N PHE A 201 -1.88 -4.30 -7.63
CA PHE A 201 -1.36 -3.26 -6.73
C PHE A 201 -2.33 -2.09 -6.65
N PHE A 202 -2.55 -1.56 -5.43
CA PHE A 202 -3.28 -0.32 -5.20
C PHE A 202 -2.63 0.50 -4.09
N GLU A 203 -2.38 1.79 -4.35
CA GLU A 203 -1.82 2.75 -3.41
C GLU A 203 -2.89 3.72 -2.92
N TYR A 204 -2.92 3.93 -1.59
CA TYR A 204 -3.69 4.96 -0.90
C TYR A 204 -2.74 5.83 -0.07
N PHE A 205 -2.72 7.14 -0.30
CA PHE A 205 -1.76 8.05 0.35
C PHE A 205 -2.42 9.18 1.18
N MET A 206 -3.74 9.18 1.31
CA MET A 206 -4.43 10.26 2.01
C MET A 206 -4.20 10.23 3.53
N THR A 207 -3.87 9.08 4.09
CA THR A 207 -3.50 8.92 5.51
C THR A 207 -2.31 9.78 5.87
N ASP A 208 -1.22 9.66 5.12
CA ASP A 208 -0.02 10.48 5.29
C ASP A 208 -0.31 11.97 5.06
N HIS A 209 -1.05 12.29 4.00
CA HIS A 209 -1.43 13.67 3.69
C HIS A 209 -2.22 14.34 4.83
N TYR A 210 -3.17 13.63 5.46
CA TYR A 210 -3.95 14.18 6.57
C TYR A 210 -3.17 14.17 7.87
N GLY A 211 -2.31 13.17 8.11
CA GLY A 211 -1.39 13.11 9.23
C GLY A 211 -0.45 14.30 9.26
N HIS A 212 0.25 14.58 8.18
CA HIS A 212 1.12 15.76 8.05
C HIS A 212 0.41 17.09 8.32
N LYS A 213 -0.84 17.21 7.91
CA LYS A 213 -1.66 18.41 8.12
C LYS A 213 -2.40 18.43 9.43
N ARG A 214 -2.30 17.38 10.24
CA ARG A 214 -3.05 17.18 11.49
C ARG A 214 -4.56 17.35 11.30
N LYS A 215 -5.07 16.87 10.17
CA LYS A 215 -6.49 16.97 9.82
C LYS A 215 -7.25 15.76 10.35
N LYS A 216 -7.50 15.76 11.67
CA LYS A 216 -8.07 14.62 12.39
C LYS A 216 -9.44 14.20 11.85
N GLU A 217 -10.30 15.14 11.51
CA GLU A 217 -11.64 14.83 11.00
C GLU A 217 -11.60 14.20 9.61
N GLU A 218 -10.74 14.71 8.71
CA GLU A 218 -10.54 14.14 7.40
C GLU A 218 -9.89 12.75 7.49
N LEU A 219 -8.97 12.56 8.43
CA LEU A 219 -8.36 11.25 8.68
C LEU A 219 -9.40 10.25 9.19
N ILE A 220 -10.29 10.63 10.13
CA ILE A 220 -11.37 9.75 10.61
C ILE A 220 -12.29 9.33 9.45
N ARG A 221 -12.69 10.26 8.57
CA ARG A 221 -13.47 9.91 7.37
C ARG A 221 -12.71 8.95 6.45
N SER A 222 -11.39 9.14 6.30
CA SER A 222 -10.56 8.21 5.53
C SER A 222 -10.53 6.81 6.13
N ILE A 223 -10.50 6.69 7.45
CA ILE A 223 -10.53 5.41 8.16
C ILE A 223 -11.82 4.65 7.85
N GLU A 224 -12.97 5.31 7.86
CA GLU A 224 -14.26 4.69 7.51
C GLU A 224 -14.27 4.19 6.06
N VAL A 225 -13.71 4.97 5.12
CA VAL A 225 -13.56 4.56 3.71
C VAL A 225 -12.64 3.36 3.58
N LEU A 226 -11.49 3.37 4.26
CA LEU A 226 -10.51 2.29 4.25
C LEU A 226 -11.08 0.99 4.82
N ASP A 227 -11.78 1.05 5.96
CA ASP A 227 -12.40 -0.13 6.59
C ASP A 227 -13.46 -0.77 5.69
N ARG A 228 -14.35 0.04 5.12
CA ARG A 228 -15.41 -0.43 4.21
C ARG A 228 -14.81 -1.04 2.94
N PHE A 229 -13.81 -0.38 2.35
CA PHE A 229 -13.12 -0.87 1.16
C PHE A 229 -12.39 -2.20 1.43
N ALA A 230 -11.55 -2.26 2.47
CA ALA A 230 -10.79 -3.47 2.79
C ALA A 230 -11.71 -4.64 3.18
N SER A 231 -12.79 -4.36 3.93
CA SER A 231 -13.79 -5.38 4.28
C SER A 231 -14.52 -5.91 3.03
N ALA A 232 -14.84 -5.04 2.08
CA ALA A 232 -15.46 -5.46 0.82
C ALA A 232 -14.51 -6.30 -0.03
N VAL A 233 -13.23 -5.95 -0.08
CA VAL A 233 -12.22 -6.80 -0.74
C VAL A 233 -12.11 -8.14 -0.03
N ALA A 234 -11.89 -8.17 1.28
CA ALA A 234 -11.70 -9.40 2.04
C ALA A 234 -12.89 -10.37 1.93
N SER A 235 -14.12 -9.83 1.92
CA SER A 235 -15.35 -10.65 1.85
C SER A 235 -15.54 -11.42 0.55
N GLY A 236 -14.85 -11.04 -0.51
CA GLY A 236 -14.95 -11.68 -1.82
C GLY A 236 -13.76 -12.59 -2.16
N LEU A 237 -12.74 -12.68 -1.29
CA LEU A 237 -11.58 -13.54 -1.52
C LEU A 237 -11.91 -15.03 -1.31
N ASP A 238 -11.36 -15.86 -2.18
CA ASP A 238 -11.13 -17.27 -1.83
C ASP A 238 -9.92 -17.32 -0.89
N LEU A 239 -10.18 -17.42 0.43
CA LEU A 239 -9.16 -17.31 1.48
C LEU A 239 -8.05 -18.37 1.44
N GLU A 240 -8.22 -19.46 0.66
CA GLU A 240 -7.18 -20.47 0.46
C GLU A 240 -6.26 -20.14 -0.73
N GLU A 241 -6.81 -19.58 -1.81
CA GLU A 241 -6.08 -19.33 -3.07
C GLU A 241 -5.73 -17.84 -3.29
N GLU A 242 -6.49 -16.93 -2.66
CA GLU A 242 -6.36 -15.49 -2.83
C GLU A 242 -5.98 -14.81 -1.51
N ALA A 243 -5.22 -13.72 -1.62
CA ALA A 243 -4.80 -12.96 -0.46
C ALA A 243 -4.91 -11.45 -0.70
N MET A 244 -5.12 -10.70 0.38
CA MET A 244 -4.90 -9.27 0.46
C MET A 244 -3.77 -9.01 1.45
N LEU A 245 -2.71 -8.31 1.01
CA LEU A 245 -1.66 -7.81 1.89
C LEU A 245 -1.78 -6.30 2.04
N ILE A 246 -2.02 -5.85 3.26
CA ILE A 246 -1.99 -4.42 3.63
C ILE A 246 -0.62 -4.13 4.24
N VAL A 247 0.09 -3.12 3.71
CA VAL A 247 1.42 -2.72 4.18
C VAL A 247 1.58 -1.20 4.10
N SER A 248 2.41 -0.65 5.00
CA SER A 248 2.81 0.76 5.00
C SER A 248 4.33 0.90 5.00
N ASP A 249 4.83 2.04 4.58
CA ASP A 249 6.27 2.36 4.44
C ASP A 249 6.86 3.08 5.65
N HIS A 250 6.04 3.80 6.42
CA HIS A 250 6.39 4.50 7.66
C HIS A 250 5.14 4.83 8.49
N GLY A 251 5.32 5.22 9.72
CA GLY A 251 4.26 5.74 10.56
C GLY A 251 4.09 7.26 10.40
N ASN A 252 2.86 7.75 10.61
CA ASN A 252 2.47 9.16 10.67
C ASN A 252 1.09 9.31 11.31
N ALA A 253 0.05 8.69 10.72
CA ALA A 253 -1.36 8.89 11.08
C ALA A 253 -1.73 8.35 12.46
N GLU A 254 -0.93 7.49 13.05
CA GLU A 254 -1.13 6.94 14.41
C GLU A 254 -0.72 7.89 15.52
N ASP A 255 -0.08 9.03 15.18
CA ASP A 255 0.29 10.06 16.15
C ASP A 255 -0.03 11.47 15.65
N MET A 256 -1.23 11.95 15.97
CA MET A 256 -1.69 13.30 15.62
C MET A 256 -1.07 14.42 16.48
N THR A 257 -0.17 14.11 17.39
CA THR A 257 0.58 15.11 18.17
C THR A 257 1.72 15.73 17.37
N THR A 258 2.25 14.98 16.41
CA THR A 258 3.28 15.45 15.48
C THR A 258 2.72 15.57 14.06
N GLY A 259 3.29 16.41 13.24
CA GLY A 259 3.04 16.43 11.78
C GLY A 259 4.19 15.77 11.00
N GLY A 260 5.08 15.06 11.69
CA GLY A 260 6.21 14.31 11.13
C GLY A 260 5.92 12.81 11.07
N HIS A 261 6.85 12.05 10.53
CA HIS A 261 6.80 10.60 10.58
C HIS A 261 7.19 10.08 11.97
N THR A 262 6.89 8.82 12.23
CA THR A 262 7.24 8.15 13.49
C THR A 262 8.19 6.97 13.22
N GLY A 263 8.94 6.59 14.25
CA GLY A 263 9.76 5.36 14.24
C GLY A 263 8.99 4.12 14.71
N ASN A 264 7.66 4.16 14.77
CA ASN A 264 6.85 3.02 15.14
C ASN A 264 6.96 1.91 14.09
N PHE A 265 6.73 0.65 14.52
CA PHE A 265 6.50 -0.43 13.56
C PHE A 265 5.32 -0.08 12.65
N VAL A 266 5.38 -0.55 11.41
CA VAL A 266 4.27 -0.42 10.46
C VAL A 266 3.54 -1.76 10.31
N PRO A 267 2.26 -1.77 9.93
CA PRO A 267 1.53 -3.01 9.75
C PRO A 267 1.97 -3.76 8.50
N GLY A 268 2.13 -5.09 8.64
CA GLY A 268 1.98 -6.04 7.57
C GLY A 268 0.79 -6.93 7.93
N LEU A 269 -0.38 -6.67 7.33
CA LEU A 269 -1.60 -7.45 7.59
C LEU A 269 -1.93 -8.29 6.36
N LEU A 270 -1.71 -9.61 6.46
CA LEU A 270 -2.07 -10.57 5.43
C LEU A 270 -3.43 -11.19 5.77
N VAL A 271 -4.39 -11.09 4.85
CA VAL A 271 -5.71 -11.69 4.92
C VAL A 271 -5.83 -12.75 3.83
N GLY A 272 -6.24 -13.97 4.18
CA GLY A 272 -6.32 -15.10 3.25
C GLY A 272 -4.96 -15.75 2.93
N GLY A 273 -4.83 -16.35 1.76
CA GLY A 273 -3.64 -17.05 1.26
C GLY A 273 -3.39 -18.42 1.90
N GLY A 274 -4.37 -18.97 2.61
CA GLY A 274 -4.22 -20.23 3.34
C GLY A 274 -3.34 -20.11 4.60
N LEU A 275 -3.40 -21.12 5.46
CA LEU A 275 -2.66 -21.11 6.73
C LEU A 275 -1.13 -21.09 6.50
N GLU A 276 -0.63 -21.87 5.55
CA GLU A 276 0.80 -21.97 5.24
C GLU A 276 1.40 -20.61 4.88
N MET A 277 0.71 -19.83 4.06
CA MET A 277 1.19 -18.49 3.68
C MET A 277 1.13 -17.51 4.85
N ARG A 278 0.10 -17.59 5.72
CA ARG A 278 0.06 -16.77 6.93
C ARG A 278 1.18 -17.12 7.91
N GLU A 279 1.51 -18.41 8.07
CA GLU A 279 2.65 -18.85 8.86
C GLU A 279 3.99 -18.42 8.26
N SER A 280 4.13 -18.47 6.93
CA SER A 280 5.31 -17.92 6.26
C SER A 280 5.45 -16.42 6.47
N PHE A 281 4.37 -15.66 6.24
CA PHE A 281 4.36 -14.21 6.42
C PHE A 281 4.63 -13.78 7.86
N SER A 282 4.20 -14.59 8.86
CA SER A 282 4.44 -14.30 10.28
C SER A 282 5.92 -14.21 10.67
N ARG A 283 6.83 -14.66 9.83
CA ARG A 283 8.28 -14.55 10.02
C ARG A 283 8.86 -13.21 9.56
N SER A 284 8.07 -12.40 8.87
CA SER A 284 8.47 -11.06 8.41
C SER A 284 8.68 -10.12 9.60
N LYS A 285 9.76 -9.35 9.57
CA LYS A 285 10.19 -8.44 10.65
C LYS A 285 10.44 -7.02 10.19
N SER A 286 10.65 -6.81 8.90
CA SER A 286 11.00 -5.51 8.33
C SER A 286 10.43 -5.36 6.92
N LEU A 287 10.50 -4.15 6.38
CA LEU A 287 10.03 -3.86 5.02
C LEU A 287 10.76 -4.68 3.95
N THR A 288 12.02 -5.10 4.18
CA THR A 288 12.78 -5.94 3.23
C THR A 288 12.17 -7.32 3.05
N ASP A 289 11.46 -7.84 4.05
CA ASP A 289 10.89 -9.19 4.02
C ASP A 289 9.66 -9.27 3.10
N ILE A 290 8.99 -8.14 2.83
CA ILE A 290 7.80 -8.07 1.97
C ILE A 290 8.11 -8.53 0.54
N TYR A 291 9.24 -8.11 -0.01
CA TYR A 291 9.67 -8.54 -1.34
C TYR A 291 9.87 -10.06 -1.42
N ASN A 292 10.54 -10.62 -0.41
CA ASN A 292 10.79 -12.06 -0.35
C ASN A 292 9.49 -12.86 -0.20
N PHE A 293 8.52 -12.31 0.57
CA PHE A 293 7.18 -12.91 0.68
C PHE A 293 6.47 -12.96 -0.68
N PHE A 294 6.52 -11.92 -1.50
CA PHE A 294 5.94 -11.95 -2.85
C PHE A 294 6.57 -13.05 -3.71
N LEU A 295 7.89 -13.19 -3.66
CA LEU A 295 8.59 -14.23 -4.41
C LEU A 295 8.23 -15.64 -3.93
N GLU A 296 8.02 -15.82 -2.63
CA GLU A 296 7.59 -17.09 -2.04
C GLU A 296 6.13 -17.40 -2.38
N TYR A 297 5.24 -16.41 -2.32
CA TYR A 297 3.83 -16.55 -2.64
C TYR A 297 3.59 -17.11 -4.06
N TYR A 298 4.41 -16.71 -5.02
CA TYR A 298 4.35 -17.17 -6.41
C TYR A 298 5.35 -18.27 -6.77
N LYS A 299 6.00 -18.89 -5.78
CA LYS A 299 6.73 -20.14 -6.04
C LYS A 299 5.75 -21.25 -6.41
N ASN A 300 5.98 -21.88 -7.55
CA ASN A 300 5.29 -23.11 -7.97
C ASN A 300 5.76 -24.30 -7.15
#